data_c16690cbc1eafc3a33bd2b0fc72ebade
#
_entry.id   c16690cbc1eafc3a33bd2b0fc72ebade
#
_cell.length_a   1.000
_cell.length_b   1.000
_cell.length_c   1.000
_cell.angle_alpha   90.00
_cell.angle_beta   90.00
_cell.angle_gamma   90.00
#
_symmetry.space_group_name_H-M   'P 1'
#
loop_
_entity.id
_entity.type
_entity.pdbx_description
1 polymer ?
#
loop_
_entity_poly.entity_id
_entity_poly.type
_entity_poly.pdbx_seq_one_letter_code
_entity_poly.pdbx_strand_id
1 'polypeptide(L)'
;MPPSVTRGRRSSAIRETGPQHRSKSSLRIWIDADAAPRDVKELVFRSAKRLAIEVVLVANQRLQTPPGNPLVSAVWVDGGADVADQYIAAHAIAGDLVVTQDVPLAAVLVPKQVTVLDPRGDEHTAETIGERLSVRDFMDQARLAGFVTGGPPPYDARAKQAFAAALDRVLTRLRRPG
;
A
#
# COMPACT_ATOMS: atom_id res chain seq x y z
N MET A 1 32.71 2.39 -41.42
CA MET A 1 32.32 1.72 -40.19
C MET A 1 31.84 2.76 -39.17
N PRO A 2 30.56 2.95 -38.92
CA PRO A 2 30.10 3.76 -37.79
C PRO A 2 30.06 2.92 -36.52
N PRO A 3 30.36 3.47 -35.32
CA PRO A 3 30.32 2.74 -34.07
C PRO A 3 28.88 2.49 -33.63
N SER A 4 28.62 1.26 -33.23
CA SER A 4 27.36 0.82 -32.65
C SER A 4 27.14 1.48 -31.30
N VAL A 5 26.10 2.30 -31.19
CA VAL A 5 25.61 2.87 -29.93
C VAL A 5 24.82 1.78 -29.21
N THR A 6 25.45 1.16 -28.24
CA THR A 6 24.80 0.29 -27.27
C THR A 6 23.95 1.16 -26.35
N ARG A 7 22.63 1.19 -26.58
CA ARG A 7 21.65 1.73 -25.62
C ARG A 7 21.69 0.89 -24.35
N GLY A 8 22.41 1.38 -23.35
CA GLY A 8 22.33 0.84 -22.01
C GLY A 8 20.90 0.93 -21.48
N ARG A 9 20.28 -0.22 -21.23
CA ARG A 9 19.05 -0.32 -20.42
C ARG A 9 19.37 0.29 -19.06
N ARG A 10 18.75 1.43 -18.75
CA ARG A 10 18.72 1.96 -17.39
C ARG A 10 17.92 0.97 -16.58
N SER A 11 18.61 0.12 -15.83
CA SER A 11 18.00 -0.69 -14.77
C SER A 11 17.44 0.27 -13.75
N SER A 12 16.12 0.26 -13.56
CA SER A 12 15.45 0.97 -12.48
C SER A 12 16.02 0.44 -11.17
N ALA A 13 16.74 1.29 -10.44
CA ALA A 13 17.37 0.89 -9.19
C ALA A 13 16.29 0.81 -8.09
N ILE A 14 15.93 -0.41 -7.70
CA ILE A 14 15.17 -0.68 -6.48
C ILE A 14 16.20 -0.75 -5.35
N ARG A 15 16.02 0.08 -4.31
CA ARG A 15 16.86 0.03 -3.11
C ARG A 15 16.00 -0.32 -1.91
N GLU A 16 16.36 -1.41 -1.26
CA GLU A 16 15.67 -1.96 -0.10
C GLU A 16 16.53 -1.76 1.15
N THR A 17 15.92 -1.32 2.24
CA THR A 17 16.57 -1.19 3.54
C THR A 17 15.82 -2.05 4.55
N GLY A 18 16.42 -3.16 4.99
CA GLY A 18 15.87 -4.02 6.02
C GLY A 18 15.93 -5.53 5.69
N PRO A 19 15.50 -6.39 6.62
CA PRO A 19 15.63 -7.84 6.49
C PRO A 19 14.76 -8.39 5.36
N GLN A 20 15.39 -9.02 4.39
CA GLN A 20 14.79 -9.63 3.18
C GLN A 20 14.24 -11.05 3.43
N HIS A 21 14.48 -11.64 4.60
CA HIS A 21 14.12 -13.03 4.85
C HIS A 21 12.70 -13.15 5.42
N ARG A 22 11.78 -13.57 4.55
CA ARG A 22 10.39 -13.88 4.93
C ARG A 22 10.26 -15.35 5.36
N SER A 23 9.72 -15.60 6.54
CA SER A 23 9.12 -16.89 6.90
C SER A 23 7.80 -17.05 6.13
N LYS A 24 7.59 -18.19 5.45
CA LYS A 24 6.43 -18.44 4.56
C LYS A 24 5.05 -18.33 5.22
N SER A 25 4.97 -18.16 6.54
CA SER A 25 3.72 -18.12 7.34
C SER A 25 3.52 -16.82 8.13
N SER A 26 4.34 -15.79 7.92
CA SER A 26 4.24 -14.55 8.68
C SER A 26 3.46 -13.47 7.91
N LEU A 27 2.37 -12.99 8.52
CA LEU A 27 1.65 -11.79 8.09
C LEU A 27 2.63 -10.61 7.96
N ARG A 28 2.54 -9.91 6.84
CA ARG A 28 3.27 -8.66 6.59
C ARG A 28 2.29 -7.55 6.25
N ILE A 29 2.61 -6.33 6.67
CA ILE A 29 1.84 -5.15 6.31
C ILE A 29 2.63 -4.34 5.28
N TRP A 30 2.01 -4.07 4.15
CA TRP A 30 2.54 -3.20 3.10
C TRP A 30 1.83 -1.86 3.15
N ILE A 31 2.55 -0.78 2.98
CA ILE A 31 1.98 0.57 2.92
C ILE A 31 2.46 1.25 1.65
N ASP A 32 1.52 1.69 0.81
CA ASP A 32 1.75 2.70 -0.21
C ASP A 32 2.01 4.03 0.50
N ALA A 33 3.29 4.33 0.71
CA ALA A 33 3.69 5.31 1.72
C ALA A 33 3.67 6.75 1.20
N ASP A 34 3.66 6.97 -0.12
CA ASP A 34 3.53 8.30 -0.71
C ASP A 34 2.10 8.84 -0.53
N ALA A 35 1.10 7.97 -0.63
CA ALA A 35 -0.31 8.33 -0.50
C ALA A 35 -0.85 8.22 0.94
N ALA A 36 -0.21 7.42 1.81
CA ALA A 36 -0.72 7.18 3.15
C ALA A 36 -0.54 8.39 4.09
N PRO A 37 -1.60 8.85 4.78
CA PRO A 37 -1.50 9.89 5.80
C PRO A 37 -0.51 9.50 6.92
N ARG A 38 0.12 10.52 7.53
CA ARG A 38 1.06 10.30 8.64
C ARG A 38 0.43 9.52 9.78
N ASP A 39 -0.79 9.89 10.16
CA ASP A 39 -1.54 9.22 11.24
C ASP A 39 -1.76 7.72 10.99
N VAL A 40 -2.02 7.35 9.74
CA VAL A 40 -2.16 5.95 9.31
C VAL A 40 -0.86 5.19 9.53
N LYS A 41 0.26 5.74 9.08
CA LYS A 41 1.59 5.14 9.27
C LYS A 41 1.90 4.95 10.76
N GLU A 42 1.65 5.96 11.59
CA GLU A 42 1.87 5.87 13.05
C GLU A 42 1.00 4.81 13.73
N LEU A 43 -0.28 4.66 13.31
CA LEU A 43 -1.18 3.62 13.81
C LEU A 43 -0.68 2.23 13.45
N VAL A 44 -0.27 2.04 12.20
CA VAL A 44 0.30 0.77 11.73
C VAL A 44 1.58 0.43 12.48
N PHE A 45 2.52 1.38 12.64
CA PHE A 45 3.78 1.13 13.36
C PHE A 45 3.57 0.72 14.82
N ARG A 46 2.62 1.34 15.50
CA ARG A 46 2.27 0.96 16.89
C ARG A 46 1.68 -0.44 16.97
N SER A 47 0.74 -0.75 16.06
CA SER A 47 0.12 -2.08 16.00
C SER A 47 1.14 -3.15 15.62
N ALA A 48 1.99 -2.88 14.65
CA ALA A 48 3.05 -3.78 14.21
C ALA A 48 4.05 -4.09 15.33
N LYS A 49 4.49 -3.07 16.07
CA LYS A 49 5.37 -3.23 17.23
C LYS A 49 4.73 -4.08 18.32
N ARG A 50 3.46 -3.80 18.66
CA ARG A 50 2.70 -4.55 19.67
C ARG A 50 2.52 -6.02 19.31
N LEU A 51 2.32 -6.32 18.02
CA LEU A 51 1.97 -7.64 17.51
C LEU A 51 3.15 -8.39 16.88
N ALA A 52 4.34 -7.79 16.87
CA ALA A 52 5.56 -8.31 16.23
C ALA A 52 5.36 -8.63 14.73
N ILE A 53 4.72 -7.72 13.98
CA ILE A 53 4.44 -7.86 12.54
C ILE A 53 5.41 -6.98 11.74
N GLU A 54 5.96 -7.51 10.66
CA GLU A 54 6.79 -6.74 9.74
C GLU A 54 5.97 -5.74 8.93
N VAL A 55 6.51 -4.53 8.73
CA VAL A 55 5.94 -3.48 7.89
C VAL A 55 6.92 -3.10 6.80
N VAL A 56 6.44 -3.01 5.58
CA VAL A 56 7.20 -2.53 4.42
C VAL A 56 6.53 -1.27 3.90
N LEU A 57 7.27 -0.17 3.96
CA LEU A 57 6.89 1.09 3.31
C LEU A 57 7.40 1.05 1.87
N VAL A 58 6.53 1.25 0.91
CA VAL A 58 6.93 1.38 -0.51
C VAL A 58 6.65 2.80 -0.96
N ALA A 59 7.65 3.45 -1.56
CA ALA A 59 7.53 4.85 -2.00
C ALA A 59 8.41 5.16 -3.20
N ASN A 60 8.03 6.19 -3.95
CA ASN A 60 8.82 6.74 -5.06
C ASN A 60 9.92 7.71 -4.59
N GLN A 61 9.99 8.00 -3.29
CA GLN A 61 10.97 8.88 -2.69
C GLN A 61 11.57 8.24 -1.43
N ARG A 62 12.73 8.74 -1.02
CA ARG A 62 13.38 8.24 0.19
C ARG A 62 12.51 8.52 1.41
N LEU A 63 12.16 7.46 2.12
CA LEU A 63 11.47 7.53 3.41
C LEU A 63 12.42 7.17 4.54
N GLN A 64 12.26 7.89 5.66
CA GLN A 64 12.89 7.52 6.92
C GLN A 64 11.98 6.53 7.64
N THR A 65 12.55 5.42 8.07
CA THR A 65 11.88 4.49 8.97
C THR A 65 11.92 5.01 10.40
N PRO A 66 10.93 4.72 11.26
CA PRO A 66 10.95 5.16 12.64
C PRO A 66 12.17 4.59 13.37
N PRO A 67 12.97 5.45 14.05
CA PRO A 67 14.17 5.00 14.74
C PRO A 67 13.79 3.98 15.84
N GLY A 68 14.62 2.94 15.97
CA GLY A 68 14.43 1.92 17.00
C GLY A 68 13.26 0.94 16.76
N ASN A 69 12.70 0.90 15.56
CA ASN A 69 11.72 -0.12 15.19
C ASN A 69 12.25 -1.01 14.05
N PRO A 70 12.91 -2.14 14.37
CA PRO A 70 13.51 -3.04 13.39
C PRO A 70 12.47 -3.78 12.51
N LEU A 71 11.19 -3.73 12.90
CA LEU A 71 10.10 -4.35 12.13
C LEU A 71 9.65 -3.51 10.93
N VAL A 72 10.08 -2.24 10.85
CA VAL A 72 9.71 -1.35 9.75
C VAL A 72 10.88 -1.20 8.80
N SER A 73 10.67 -1.60 7.57
CA SER A 73 11.60 -1.41 6.45
C SER A 73 11.01 -0.47 5.39
N ALA A 74 11.85 0.09 4.56
CA ALA A 74 11.43 0.92 3.44
C ALA A 74 12.03 0.41 2.13
N VAL A 75 11.21 0.39 1.11
CA VAL A 75 11.60 0.11 -0.27
C VAL A 75 11.42 1.40 -1.05
N TRP A 76 12.51 1.86 -1.61
CA TRP A 76 12.49 2.98 -2.53
C TRP A 76 12.50 2.46 -3.96
N VAL A 77 11.47 2.79 -4.72
CA VAL A 77 11.35 2.46 -6.14
C VAL A 77 11.62 3.70 -6.97
N ASP A 78 12.47 3.56 -8.00
CA ASP A 78 12.88 4.68 -8.82
C ASP A 78 11.90 4.88 -9.98
N GLY A 79 11.39 6.10 -10.10
CA GLY A 79 10.80 6.68 -11.31
C GLY A 79 9.40 6.24 -11.72
N GLY A 80 8.47 7.13 -11.69
CA GLY A 80 7.18 7.06 -12.38
C GLY A 80 5.99 6.68 -11.50
N ALA A 81 4.82 7.12 -11.95
CA ALA A 81 3.55 6.67 -11.42
C ALA A 81 3.47 5.14 -11.53
N ASP A 82 2.80 4.50 -10.61
CA ASP A 82 2.49 3.07 -10.57
C ASP A 82 3.66 2.11 -10.28
N VAL A 83 4.92 2.55 -10.14
CA VAL A 83 6.05 1.65 -9.86
C VAL A 83 5.95 1.09 -8.43
N ALA A 84 5.53 1.91 -7.47
CA ALA A 84 5.28 1.47 -6.10
C ALA A 84 4.13 0.44 -6.05
N ASP A 85 3.06 0.70 -6.79
CA ASP A 85 1.90 -0.22 -6.88
C ASP A 85 2.29 -1.55 -7.53
N GLN A 86 3.06 -1.51 -8.61
CA GLN A 86 3.58 -2.71 -9.27
C GLN A 86 4.49 -3.52 -8.34
N TYR A 87 5.33 -2.84 -7.54
CA TYR A 87 6.17 -3.49 -6.55
C TYR A 87 5.33 -4.19 -5.48
N ILE A 88 4.34 -3.50 -4.90
CA ILE A 88 3.42 -4.09 -3.91
C ILE A 88 2.67 -5.28 -4.52
N ALA A 89 2.10 -5.10 -5.74
CA ALA A 89 1.35 -6.14 -6.43
C ALA A 89 2.18 -7.41 -6.74
N ALA A 90 3.49 -7.24 -6.96
CA ALA A 90 4.41 -8.35 -7.24
C ALA A 90 4.86 -9.10 -5.97
N HIS A 91 4.90 -8.43 -4.81
CA HIS A 91 5.53 -8.97 -3.59
C HIS A 91 4.54 -9.31 -2.49
N ALA A 92 3.36 -8.68 -2.44
CA ALA A 92 2.31 -9.04 -1.50
C ALA A 92 1.71 -10.40 -1.86
N ILE A 93 1.52 -11.25 -0.87
CA ILE A 93 0.98 -12.62 -1.03
C ILE A 93 -0.25 -12.84 -0.18
N ALA A 94 -0.98 -13.92 -0.43
CA ALA A 94 -2.15 -14.32 0.35
C ALA A 94 -1.85 -14.27 1.87
N GLY A 95 -2.78 -13.66 2.61
CA GLY A 95 -2.65 -13.46 4.05
C GLY A 95 -1.92 -12.17 4.47
N ASP A 96 -1.33 -11.41 3.53
CA ASP A 96 -0.79 -10.09 3.83
C ASP A 96 -1.90 -9.03 3.94
N LEU A 97 -1.56 -7.93 4.60
CA LEU A 97 -2.35 -6.70 4.62
C LEU A 97 -1.66 -5.62 3.78
N VAL A 98 -2.39 -4.99 2.88
CA VAL A 98 -1.94 -3.79 2.15
C VAL A 98 -2.79 -2.60 2.56
N VAL A 99 -2.14 -1.48 2.88
CA VAL A 99 -2.80 -0.21 3.19
C VAL A 99 -2.57 0.74 2.01
N THR A 100 -3.62 1.01 1.25
CA THR A 100 -3.61 1.92 0.10
C THR A 100 -5.00 2.50 -0.15
N GLN A 101 -5.07 3.67 -0.74
CA GLN A 101 -6.30 4.25 -1.29
C GLN A 101 -6.44 4.03 -2.80
N ASP A 102 -5.48 3.36 -3.42
CA ASP A 102 -5.50 3.07 -4.85
C ASP A 102 -6.43 1.89 -5.16
N VAL A 103 -7.58 2.19 -5.79
CA VAL A 103 -8.59 1.19 -6.15
C VAL A 103 -8.11 0.22 -7.22
N PRO A 104 -7.41 0.62 -8.29
CA PRO A 104 -6.76 -0.29 -9.23
C PRO A 104 -5.81 -1.28 -8.57
N LEU A 105 -4.94 -0.82 -7.66
CA LEU A 105 -4.06 -1.72 -6.90
C LEU A 105 -4.89 -2.72 -6.08
N ALA A 106 -5.92 -2.25 -5.37
CA ALA A 106 -6.82 -3.12 -4.62
C ALA A 106 -7.47 -4.19 -5.51
N ALA A 107 -7.90 -3.81 -6.73
CA ALA A 107 -8.50 -4.76 -7.69
C ALA A 107 -7.53 -5.86 -8.16
N VAL A 108 -6.24 -5.61 -8.15
CA VAL A 108 -5.21 -6.62 -8.44
C VAL A 108 -4.93 -7.52 -7.24
N LEU A 109 -5.01 -6.97 -6.02
CA LEU A 109 -4.60 -7.66 -4.79
C LEU A 109 -5.71 -8.55 -4.21
N VAL A 110 -6.96 -8.09 -4.23
CA VAL A 110 -8.10 -8.82 -3.65
C VAL A 110 -8.24 -10.24 -4.22
N PRO A 111 -8.15 -10.48 -5.55
CA PRO A 111 -8.19 -11.85 -6.10
C PRO A 111 -7.02 -12.74 -5.65
N LYS A 112 -5.92 -12.15 -5.20
CA LYS A 112 -4.76 -12.88 -4.67
C LYS A 112 -4.90 -13.24 -3.18
N GLN A 113 -6.08 -13.01 -2.58
CA GLN A 113 -6.33 -13.20 -1.15
C GLN A 113 -5.46 -12.32 -0.24
N VAL A 114 -5.02 -11.19 -0.76
CA VAL A 114 -4.40 -10.12 0.02
C VAL A 114 -5.51 -9.24 0.59
N THR A 115 -5.47 -8.98 1.89
CA THR A 115 -6.42 -8.05 2.51
C THR A 115 -6.00 -6.61 2.18
N VAL A 116 -6.94 -5.79 1.70
CA VAL A 116 -6.66 -4.40 1.36
C VAL A 116 -7.53 -3.47 2.19
N LEU A 117 -6.89 -2.55 2.91
CA LEU A 117 -7.54 -1.57 3.79
C LEU A 117 -7.25 -0.15 3.31
N ASP A 118 -8.31 0.61 3.09
CA ASP A 118 -8.22 2.04 2.77
C ASP A 118 -7.84 2.84 4.03
N PRO A 119 -7.06 3.93 3.94
CA PRO A 119 -6.76 4.82 5.04
C PRO A 119 -7.96 5.37 5.81
N ARG A 120 -9.16 5.35 5.25
CA ARG A 120 -10.41 5.76 5.92
C ARG A 120 -11.13 4.63 6.66
N GLY A 121 -10.56 3.41 6.64
CA GLY A 121 -11.06 2.26 7.36
C GLY A 121 -11.99 1.34 6.56
N ASP A 122 -12.13 1.58 5.26
CA ASP A 122 -12.87 0.69 4.37
C ASP A 122 -12.00 -0.49 3.92
N GLU A 123 -12.52 -1.69 4.06
CA GLU A 123 -11.90 -2.89 3.50
C GLU A 123 -12.41 -3.13 2.08
N HIS A 124 -11.49 -3.34 1.13
CA HIS A 124 -11.84 -3.76 -0.23
C HIS A 124 -12.03 -5.26 -0.26
N THR A 125 -13.20 -5.71 -0.71
CA THR A 125 -13.53 -7.14 -0.80
C THR A 125 -13.86 -7.54 -2.24
N ALA A 126 -13.92 -8.84 -2.52
CA ALA A 126 -14.29 -9.35 -3.83
C ALA A 126 -15.70 -8.88 -4.27
N GLU A 127 -16.61 -8.70 -3.31
CA GLU A 127 -17.97 -8.24 -3.58
C GLU A 127 -18.03 -6.75 -3.93
N THR A 128 -17.15 -5.91 -3.34
CA THR A 128 -17.25 -4.45 -3.46
C THR A 128 -16.26 -3.85 -4.45
N ILE A 129 -15.20 -4.56 -4.81
CA ILE A 129 -14.09 -3.98 -5.58
C ILE A 129 -14.50 -3.57 -7.01
N GLY A 130 -15.37 -4.35 -7.64
CA GLY A 130 -15.87 -4.05 -8.99
C GLY A 130 -16.69 -2.77 -9.04
N GLU A 131 -17.59 -2.57 -8.07
CA GLU A 131 -18.37 -1.33 -7.95
C GLU A 131 -17.47 -0.14 -7.68
N ARG A 132 -16.52 -0.26 -6.74
CA ARG A 132 -15.58 0.81 -6.41
C ARG A 132 -14.71 1.22 -7.61
N LEU A 133 -14.27 0.26 -8.40
CA LEU A 133 -13.52 0.52 -9.63
C LEU A 133 -14.37 1.30 -10.64
N SER A 134 -15.63 0.87 -10.85
CA SER A 134 -16.56 1.55 -11.75
C SER A 134 -16.86 2.99 -11.31
N VAL A 135 -17.09 3.21 -10.02
CA VAL A 135 -17.32 4.55 -9.46
C VAL A 135 -16.09 5.43 -9.62
N ARG A 136 -14.89 4.89 -9.37
CA ARG A 136 -13.63 5.62 -9.57
C ARG A 136 -13.49 6.08 -11.02
N ASP A 137 -13.65 5.15 -11.97
CA ASP A 137 -13.51 5.45 -13.41
C ASP A 137 -14.54 6.47 -13.88
N PHE A 138 -15.78 6.37 -13.42
CA PHE A 138 -16.81 7.36 -13.66
C PHE A 138 -16.44 8.75 -13.13
N MET A 139 -15.95 8.81 -11.89
CA MET A 139 -15.56 10.09 -11.28
C MET A 139 -14.34 10.72 -11.97
N ASP A 140 -13.39 9.91 -12.45
CA ASP A 140 -12.25 10.39 -13.22
C ASP A 140 -12.70 10.98 -14.57
N GLN A 141 -13.60 10.30 -15.27
CA GLN A 141 -14.21 10.84 -16.50
C GLN A 141 -14.97 12.14 -16.25
N ALA A 142 -15.76 12.20 -15.17
CA ALA A 142 -16.50 13.40 -14.80
C ALA A 142 -15.58 14.60 -14.47
N ARG A 143 -14.43 14.36 -13.83
CA ARG A 143 -13.40 15.39 -13.60
C ARG A 143 -12.78 15.87 -14.90
N LEU A 144 -12.41 14.95 -15.79
CA LEU A 144 -11.87 15.30 -17.11
C LEU A 144 -12.85 16.12 -17.95
N ALA A 145 -14.14 15.84 -17.83
CA ALA A 145 -15.20 16.58 -18.50
C ALA A 145 -15.59 17.92 -17.80
N GLY A 146 -14.97 18.21 -16.63
CA GLY A 146 -15.23 19.44 -15.89
C GLY A 146 -16.54 19.46 -15.06
N PHE A 147 -17.22 18.31 -14.94
CA PHE A 147 -18.47 18.22 -14.16
C PHE A 147 -18.24 18.10 -12.65
N VAL A 148 -17.04 17.71 -12.23
CA VAL A 148 -16.70 17.56 -10.81
C VAL A 148 -15.45 18.37 -10.50
N THR A 149 -15.54 19.25 -9.53
CA THR A 149 -14.44 20.04 -8.99
C THR A 149 -14.18 19.68 -7.55
N GLY A 150 -12.89 19.58 -7.18
CA GLY A 150 -12.46 19.24 -5.83
C GLY A 150 -12.00 17.78 -5.69
N GLY A 151 -11.21 17.54 -4.65
CA GLY A 151 -10.68 16.23 -4.26
C GLY A 151 -11.49 15.60 -3.12
N PRO A 152 -11.06 14.41 -2.63
CA PRO A 152 -11.63 13.83 -1.44
C PRO A 152 -11.49 14.77 -0.25
N PRO A 153 -12.42 14.70 0.74
CA PRO A 153 -12.33 15.52 1.93
C PRO A 153 -11.00 15.30 2.67
N PRO A 154 -10.49 16.29 3.43
CA PRO A 154 -9.28 16.12 4.23
C PRO A 154 -9.36 14.91 5.15
N TYR A 155 -8.21 14.32 5.45
CA TYR A 155 -8.10 13.25 6.43
C TYR A 155 -8.29 13.83 7.83
N ASP A 156 -9.31 13.39 8.56
CA ASP A 156 -9.72 13.95 9.84
C ASP A 156 -9.68 12.93 11.00
N ALA A 157 -10.03 13.38 12.20
CA ALA A 157 -10.06 12.54 13.40
C ALA A 157 -11.05 11.36 13.27
N ARG A 158 -12.16 11.54 12.55
CA ARG A 158 -13.16 10.49 12.32
C ARG A 158 -12.57 9.40 11.42
N ALA A 159 -11.91 9.78 10.34
CA ALA A 159 -11.21 8.85 9.45
C ALA A 159 -10.12 8.08 10.21
N LYS A 160 -9.35 8.78 11.06
CA LYS A 160 -8.33 8.16 11.92
C LYS A 160 -8.92 7.10 12.85
N GLN A 161 -10.04 7.40 13.51
CA GLN A 161 -10.71 6.45 14.40
C GLN A 161 -11.28 5.25 13.62
N ALA A 162 -11.90 5.49 12.48
CA ALA A 162 -12.43 4.43 11.62
C ALA A 162 -11.31 3.49 11.15
N PHE A 163 -10.19 4.06 10.70
CA PHE A 163 -9.02 3.27 10.32
C PHE A 163 -8.46 2.45 11.49
N ALA A 164 -8.30 3.05 12.66
CA ALA A 164 -7.78 2.36 13.85
C ALA A 164 -8.66 1.15 14.21
N ALA A 165 -9.99 1.32 14.21
CA ALA A 165 -10.93 0.23 14.50
C ALA A 165 -10.89 -0.87 13.42
N ALA A 166 -10.81 -0.49 12.14
CA ALA A 166 -10.71 -1.43 11.04
C ALA A 166 -9.39 -2.21 11.07
N LEU A 167 -8.27 -1.53 11.31
CA LEU A 167 -6.95 -2.13 11.43
C LEU A 167 -6.92 -3.20 12.55
N ASP A 168 -7.48 -2.90 13.72
CA ASP A 168 -7.53 -3.85 14.84
C ASP A 168 -8.37 -5.08 14.50
N ARG A 169 -9.55 -4.91 13.89
CA ARG A 169 -10.39 -6.03 13.42
C ARG A 169 -9.67 -6.91 12.41
N VAL A 170 -9.06 -6.29 11.39
CA VAL A 170 -8.34 -6.98 10.31
C VAL A 170 -7.16 -7.76 10.87
N LEU A 171 -6.31 -7.14 11.68
CA LEU A 171 -5.14 -7.80 12.27
C LEU A 171 -5.55 -8.93 13.22
N THR A 172 -6.63 -8.76 13.98
CA THR A 172 -7.17 -9.83 14.83
C THR A 172 -7.63 -11.03 14.00
N ARG A 173 -8.32 -10.78 12.87
CA ARG A 173 -8.77 -11.83 11.95
C ARG A 173 -7.58 -12.56 11.30
N LEU A 174 -6.61 -11.82 10.74
CA LEU A 174 -5.47 -12.39 10.01
C LEU A 174 -4.51 -13.19 10.90
N ARG A 175 -4.51 -12.94 12.20
CA ARG A 175 -3.66 -13.65 13.17
C ARG A 175 -4.32 -14.85 13.83
N ARG A 176 -5.59 -15.10 13.60
CA ARG A 176 -6.23 -16.33 14.09
C ARG A 176 -5.64 -17.51 13.32
N PRO A 177 -5.12 -18.54 14.03
CA PRO A 177 -4.77 -19.79 13.36
C PRO A 177 -6.06 -20.38 12.75
N GLY A 178 -5.98 -20.73 11.47
CA GLY A 178 -7.04 -21.46 10.79
C GLY A 178 -7.17 -22.90 11.33
#